data_ff97ef0a1e49d3d912e6add8b99e1dfa
#
_entry.id   ff97ef0a1e49d3d912e6add8b99e1dfa
#
_cell.length_a   1.000
_cell.length_b   1.000
_cell.length_c   1.000
_cell.angle_alpha   90.00
_cell.angle_beta   90.00
_cell.angle_gamma   90.00
#
_symmetry.space_group_name_H-M   'P 1'
#
loop_
_entity.id
_entity.type
_entity.pdbx_description
1 polymer ?
#
loop_
_entity_poly.entity_id
_entity_poly.type
_entity_poly.pdbx_seq_one_letter_code
_entity_poly.pdbx_strand_id
1 'polypeptide(L)'
;MLPENNPVLISLQSFAQKEMELPAAVYTLLPPCLLTLTDAFENRQQKDIILLSSLAAISGILPNYEARYMGKPIGPNLYAYFYGQFGSDKGLISLAELLLLPIHREKRERSSKKFAEYQQKIQMPRKKRNQFAVDDPEAMPELEEAPVLPPDELLILPANNTKANMIKQLAENNGYGVIIETEADTLTSALKAEHGSFFDTLRKAYHHERITAGRKSTGMLEIEQPRLSVIISSTARQIARLIPDIEDGLFSRFFYWRIYPTREFYNAADQKHTLAYETFKQMGDQLLKLYHDLERRSKRPVILNFSKEMAQDHYDFFCRLKASIHDLYEGELNGIVNRFGLMFYRFCMVLTMLRNVDRLGRSGIPGVLSCSEADFRITKSILLQLVDNTVSAYELLTVFRSNISLAEQSLKLDHDEKVQRCAELKEEGLSYREIAQEVLGNAALCGTVSKLLRELQEPNDPINAPHEAEKRSHLSEM
;
A
#
# COMPACT_ATOMS: atom_id res chain seq x y z
N MET A 1 26.64 26.54 9.14
CA MET A 1 26.21 26.98 7.82
C MET A 1 26.49 25.84 6.85
N LEU A 2 25.45 25.17 6.36
CA LEU A 2 25.60 24.19 5.28
C LEU A 2 25.85 24.93 3.98
N PRO A 3 26.70 24.44 3.06
CA PRO A 3 27.00 25.14 1.81
C PRO A 3 25.68 25.26 0.99
N GLU A 4 25.45 26.48 0.46
CA GLU A 4 24.30 26.87 -0.36
C GLU A 4 24.06 25.98 -1.61
N ASN A 5 24.97 25.09 -1.95
CA ASN A 5 24.93 24.16 -3.09
C ASN A 5 24.70 22.70 -2.71
N ASN A 6 24.01 22.42 -1.61
CA ASN A 6 23.62 21.03 -1.31
C ASN A 6 22.47 20.61 -2.26
N PRO A 7 22.68 19.66 -3.19
CA PRO A 7 21.65 19.25 -4.15
C PRO A 7 20.38 18.70 -3.49
N VAL A 8 20.46 18.23 -2.25
CA VAL A 8 19.30 17.80 -1.45
C VAL A 8 18.47 19.00 -1.00
N LEU A 9 19.10 20.11 -0.57
CA LEU A 9 18.41 21.35 -0.19
C LEU A 9 17.74 22.04 -1.38
N ILE A 10 18.40 22.04 -2.55
CA ILE A 10 17.83 22.62 -3.79
C ILE A 10 16.63 21.82 -4.25
N SER A 11 16.66 20.50 -4.12
CA SER A 11 15.52 19.62 -4.39
C SER A 11 14.33 19.95 -3.46
N LEU A 12 14.55 20.10 -2.16
CA LEU A 12 13.51 20.33 -1.16
C LEU A 12 12.88 21.74 -1.20
N GLN A 13 13.55 22.77 -1.71
CA GLN A 13 13.02 24.14 -1.77
C GLN A 13 12.14 24.45 -2.99
N SER A 14 12.14 23.58 -4.02
CA SER A 14 11.37 23.80 -5.26
C SER A 14 9.96 23.19 -5.27
N PHE A 15 9.43 22.74 -4.14
CA PHE A 15 8.29 21.84 -3.99
C PHE A 15 6.91 22.35 -4.42
N ALA A 16 6.68 23.65 -4.48
CA ALA A 16 5.32 24.16 -4.57
C ALA A 16 4.66 24.06 -5.95
N GLN A 17 5.38 23.81 -7.05
CA GLN A 17 4.80 23.93 -8.40
C GLN A 17 5.33 22.96 -9.48
N LYS A 18 6.26 22.03 -9.20
CA LYS A 18 6.80 21.16 -10.26
C LYS A 18 6.19 19.79 -10.20
N GLU A 19 5.68 19.28 -11.33
CA GLU A 19 5.35 17.89 -11.50
C GLU A 19 6.57 17.04 -11.18
N MET A 20 6.42 16.09 -10.24
CA MET A 20 7.53 15.25 -9.82
C MET A 20 7.66 14.08 -10.78
N GLU A 21 8.78 14.03 -11.50
CA GLU A 21 9.12 12.96 -12.45
C GLU A 21 10.41 12.28 -12.03
N LEU A 22 10.55 11.00 -12.35
CA LEU A 22 11.82 10.31 -12.19
C LEU A 22 12.83 10.88 -13.20
N PRO A 23 14.10 11.06 -12.84
CA PRO A 23 15.13 11.55 -13.77
C PRO A 23 15.26 10.65 -15.02
N ALA A 24 15.46 11.25 -16.20
CA ALA A 24 15.61 10.49 -17.45
C ALA A 24 16.73 9.44 -17.39
N ALA A 25 17.79 9.71 -16.64
CA ALA A 25 18.90 8.79 -16.42
C ALA A 25 18.47 7.45 -15.77
N VAL A 26 17.36 7.41 -15.04
CA VAL A 26 16.84 6.18 -14.48
C VAL A 26 16.53 5.18 -15.60
N TYR A 27 15.84 5.61 -16.64
CA TYR A 27 15.40 4.75 -17.75
C TYR A 27 16.56 4.24 -18.60
N THR A 28 17.65 5.01 -18.75
CA THR A 28 18.82 4.57 -19.55
C THR A 28 19.60 3.44 -18.87
N LEU A 29 19.40 3.23 -17.57
CA LEU A 29 20.15 2.25 -16.79
C LEU A 29 19.28 1.06 -16.31
N LEU A 30 17.97 1.05 -16.62
CA LEU A 30 17.06 -0.02 -16.19
C LEU A 30 17.49 -1.41 -16.69
N PRO A 31 17.19 -2.47 -15.94
CA PRO A 31 17.20 -3.84 -16.47
C PRO A 31 16.33 -3.93 -17.74
N PRO A 32 16.74 -4.70 -18.77
CA PRO A 32 16.02 -4.78 -20.06
C PRO A 32 14.54 -5.11 -19.91
N CYS A 33 14.18 -5.99 -18.98
CA CYS A 33 12.79 -6.36 -18.74
C CYS A 33 11.93 -5.17 -18.25
N LEU A 34 12.46 -4.30 -17.39
CA LEU A 34 11.77 -3.09 -16.94
C LEU A 34 11.71 -2.04 -18.04
N LEU A 35 12.77 -1.91 -18.83
CA LEU A 35 12.78 -1.02 -20.00
C LEU A 35 11.68 -1.41 -20.98
N THR A 36 11.53 -2.70 -21.29
CA THR A 36 10.45 -3.21 -22.14
C THR A 36 9.06 -2.84 -21.63
N LEU A 37 8.82 -2.93 -20.31
CA LEU A 37 7.53 -2.54 -19.71
C LEU A 37 7.28 -1.03 -19.82
N THR A 38 8.30 -0.21 -19.57
CA THR A 38 8.15 1.26 -19.57
C THR A 38 8.10 1.83 -20.98
N ASP A 39 8.77 1.23 -21.95
CA ASP A 39 8.77 1.70 -23.33
C ASP A 39 7.45 1.42 -24.10
N ALA A 40 6.55 0.61 -23.51
CA ALA A 40 5.18 0.49 -23.98
C ALA A 40 4.36 1.78 -23.81
N PHE A 41 4.88 2.79 -23.10
CA PHE A 41 4.24 4.08 -22.83
C PHE A 41 5.09 5.23 -23.33
N GLU A 42 4.46 6.28 -23.86
CA GLU A 42 5.14 7.50 -24.33
C GLU A 42 5.19 8.58 -23.24
N ASN A 43 4.09 8.71 -22.50
CA ASN A 43 3.95 9.71 -21.46
C ASN A 43 4.86 9.41 -20.27
N ARG A 44 5.59 10.43 -19.81
CA ARG A 44 6.58 10.29 -18.73
C ARG A 44 5.96 9.85 -17.43
N GLN A 45 4.87 10.46 -17.01
CA GLN A 45 4.15 10.08 -15.78
C GLN A 45 3.68 8.63 -15.83
N GLN A 46 3.20 8.17 -17.00
CA GLN A 46 2.80 6.77 -17.18
C GLN A 46 3.98 5.83 -17.00
N LYS A 47 5.15 6.15 -17.57
CA LYS A 47 6.38 5.38 -17.37
C LYS A 47 6.75 5.29 -15.89
N ASP A 48 6.66 6.39 -15.15
CA ASP A 48 6.96 6.43 -13.72
C ASP A 48 6.00 5.55 -12.91
N ILE A 49 4.68 5.63 -13.18
CA ILE A 49 3.67 4.78 -12.54
C ILE A 49 3.95 3.31 -12.80
N ILE A 50 4.20 2.96 -14.06
CA ILE A 50 4.50 1.59 -14.49
C ILE A 50 5.77 1.06 -13.83
N LEU A 51 6.84 1.83 -13.83
CA LEU A 51 8.10 1.43 -13.21
C LEU A 51 7.92 1.16 -11.71
N LEU A 52 7.36 2.12 -10.98
CA LEU A 52 7.23 2.02 -9.52
C LEU A 52 6.23 0.93 -9.08
N SER A 53 5.09 0.81 -9.78
CA SER A 53 4.11 -0.24 -9.49
C SER A 53 4.63 -1.64 -9.83
N SER A 54 5.36 -1.78 -10.95
CA SER A 54 5.99 -3.05 -11.31
C SER A 54 7.07 -3.47 -10.32
N LEU A 55 7.95 -2.53 -9.88
CA LEU A 55 8.96 -2.82 -8.85
C LEU A 55 8.30 -3.27 -7.54
N ALA A 56 7.23 -2.60 -7.12
CA ALA A 56 6.49 -2.99 -5.92
C ALA A 56 5.81 -4.35 -6.06
N ALA A 57 5.19 -4.67 -7.20
CA ALA A 57 4.56 -5.95 -7.47
C ALA A 57 5.58 -7.08 -7.49
N ILE A 58 6.66 -6.92 -8.27
CA ILE A 58 7.72 -7.92 -8.41
C ILE A 58 8.41 -8.18 -7.06
N SER A 59 8.51 -7.17 -6.18
CA SER A 59 9.09 -7.35 -4.85
C SER A 59 8.39 -8.45 -4.02
N GLY A 60 7.13 -8.75 -4.30
CA GLY A 60 6.33 -9.75 -3.60
C GLY A 60 6.47 -11.18 -4.13
N ILE A 61 7.14 -11.37 -5.28
CA ILE A 61 7.30 -12.68 -5.94
C ILE A 61 8.75 -13.17 -6.01
N LEU A 62 9.60 -12.68 -5.14
CA LEU A 62 11.01 -13.09 -5.05
C LEU A 62 11.26 -13.89 -3.75
N PRO A 63 10.73 -15.13 -3.63
CA PRO A 63 10.92 -15.94 -2.45
C PRO A 63 12.38 -16.35 -2.32
N ASN A 64 12.82 -16.64 -1.09
CA ASN A 64 14.17 -17.12 -0.80
C ASN A 64 15.28 -16.23 -1.39
N TYR A 65 15.05 -14.93 -1.38
CA TYR A 65 16.01 -13.91 -1.78
C TYR A 65 16.18 -12.90 -0.65
N GLU A 66 17.43 -12.75 -0.21
CA GLU A 66 17.75 -12.01 1.00
C GLU A 66 18.95 -11.07 0.80
N ALA A 67 18.95 -10.00 1.59
CA ALA A 67 20.12 -9.16 1.84
C ALA A 67 20.28 -8.99 3.36
N ARG A 68 21.41 -8.44 3.81
CA ARG A 68 21.59 -8.07 5.21
C ARG A 68 21.51 -6.56 5.40
N TYR A 69 20.63 -6.14 6.31
CA TYR A 69 20.50 -4.74 6.72
C TYR A 69 20.59 -4.64 8.24
N MET A 70 21.54 -3.87 8.76
CA MET A 70 21.81 -3.76 10.21
C MET A 70 21.91 -5.13 10.90
N GLY A 71 22.61 -6.08 10.24
CA GLY A 71 22.84 -7.44 10.75
C GLY A 71 21.69 -8.42 10.57
N LYS A 72 20.47 -7.97 10.23
CA LYS A 72 19.27 -8.81 10.06
C LYS A 72 19.06 -9.20 8.60
N PRO A 73 18.56 -10.41 8.31
CA PRO A 73 18.12 -10.76 6.97
C PRO A 73 16.85 -9.99 6.62
N ILE A 74 16.82 -9.46 5.39
CA ILE A 74 15.66 -8.74 4.85
C ILE A 74 15.27 -9.32 3.49
N GLY A 75 13.98 -9.26 3.16
CA GLY A 75 13.46 -9.54 1.82
C GLY A 75 13.20 -8.28 1.02
N PRO A 76 12.91 -8.40 -0.29
CA PRO A 76 12.74 -7.27 -1.20
C PRO A 76 11.39 -6.54 -1.08
N ASN A 77 10.49 -6.98 -0.21
CA ASN A 77 9.10 -6.54 -0.13
C ASN A 77 8.94 -5.03 0.06
N LEU A 78 8.17 -4.39 -0.82
CA LEU A 78 7.90 -2.95 -0.84
C LEU A 78 6.44 -2.65 -0.54
N TYR A 79 6.21 -1.49 0.08
CA TYR A 79 4.88 -0.89 0.27
C TYR A 79 4.82 0.39 -0.55
N ALA A 80 3.87 0.47 -1.50
CA ALA A 80 3.68 1.55 -2.44
C ALA A 80 2.31 2.19 -2.29
N TYR A 81 2.25 3.50 -2.24
CA TYR A 81 1.02 4.25 -2.19
C TYR A 81 0.97 5.30 -3.31
N PHE A 82 0.09 5.10 -4.26
CA PHE A 82 -0.14 6.03 -5.35
C PHE A 82 -1.36 6.88 -5.06
N TYR A 83 -1.28 8.20 -5.28
CA TYR A 83 -2.43 9.05 -5.05
C TYR A 83 -2.56 10.14 -6.11
N GLY A 84 -3.79 10.44 -6.48
CA GLY A 84 -4.08 11.46 -7.48
C GLY A 84 -5.57 11.80 -7.54
N GLN A 85 -5.91 12.83 -8.30
CA GLN A 85 -7.30 13.25 -8.50
C GLN A 85 -8.10 12.22 -9.32
N PHE A 86 -9.41 12.41 -9.40
CA PHE A 86 -10.25 11.70 -10.36
C PHE A 86 -9.78 12.00 -11.79
N GLY A 87 -9.81 10.99 -12.66
CA GLY A 87 -9.36 11.14 -14.04
C GLY A 87 -7.84 11.19 -14.23
N SER A 88 -7.05 10.92 -13.18
CA SER A 88 -5.62 10.67 -13.32
C SER A 88 -5.36 9.22 -13.72
N ASP A 89 -4.17 8.93 -14.27
CA ASP A 89 -3.79 7.61 -14.79
C ASP A 89 -3.61 6.50 -13.73
N LYS A 90 -4.28 6.60 -12.57
CA LYS A 90 -4.20 5.60 -11.48
C LYS A 90 -4.55 4.19 -11.92
N GLY A 91 -5.44 4.04 -12.89
CA GLY A 91 -5.83 2.74 -13.44
C GLY A 91 -4.68 1.93 -14.03
N LEU A 92 -3.57 2.57 -14.44
CA LEU A 92 -2.38 1.89 -14.94
C LEU A 92 -1.73 0.95 -13.92
N ILE A 93 -1.92 1.20 -12.63
CA ILE A 93 -1.39 0.36 -11.55
C ILE A 93 -1.92 -1.08 -11.65
N SER A 94 -3.14 -1.27 -12.18
CA SER A 94 -3.72 -2.60 -12.40
C SER A 94 -2.91 -3.47 -13.36
N LEU A 95 -2.12 -2.87 -14.27
CA LEU A 95 -1.23 -3.62 -15.15
C LEU A 95 -0.15 -4.38 -14.37
N ALA A 96 0.28 -3.86 -13.22
CA ALA A 96 1.26 -4.55 -12.38
C ALA A 96 0.72 -5.89 -11.84
N GLU A 97 -0.60 -6.05 -11.72
CA GLU A 97 -1.22 -7.33 -11.31
C GLU A 97 -0.99 -8.42 -12.36
N LEU A 98 -0.96 -8.06 -13.66
CA LEU A 98 -0.71 -9.01 -14.76
C LEU A 98 0.62 -9.74 -14.61
N LEU A 99 1.62 -9.08 -14.00
CA LEU A 99 2.93 -9.67 -13.69
C LEU A 99 2.84 -10.83 -12.69
N LEU A 100 1.83 -10.81 -11.83
CA LEU A 100 1.64 -11.76 -10.73
C LEU A 100 0.64 -12.88 -11.09
N LEU A 101 -0.27 -12.62 -12.02
CA LEU A 101 -1.38 -13.53 -12.35
C LEU A 101 -0.94 -14.95 -12.73
N PRO A 102 0.13 -15.20 -13.50
CA PRO A 102 0.56 -16.58 -13.81
C PRO A 102 0.90 -17.37 -12.55
N ILE A 103 1.63 -16.75 -11.60
CA ILE A 103 1.98 -17.39 -10.32
C ILE A 103 0.74 -17.60 -9.45
N HIS A 104 -0.12 -16.59 -9.36
CA HIS A 104 -1.37 -16.66 -8.59
C HIS A 104 -2.28 -17.79 -9.10
N ARG A 105 -2.47 -17.91 -10.42
CA ARG A 105 -3.29 -18.95 -11.04
C ARG A 105 -2.72 -20.34 -10.79
N GLU A 106 -1.42 -20.52 -10.95
CA GLU A 106 -0.77 -21.81 -10.68
C GLU A 106 -0.94 -22.25 -9.22
N LYS A 107 -0.75 -21.32 -8.26
CA LYS A 107 -1.00 -21.62 -6.84
C LYS A 107 -2.44 -22.04 -6.57
N ARG A 108 -3.40 -21.31 -7.15
CA ARG A 108 -4.84 -21.64 -7.05
C ARG A 108 -5.15 -23.01 -7.63
N GLU A 109 -4.62 -23.36 -8.79
CA GLU A 109 -4.80 -24.66 -9.41
C GLU A 109 -4.18 -25.77 -8.56
N ARG A 110 -2.98 -25.55 -8.00
CA ARG A 110 -2.30 -26.47 -7.10
C ARG A 110 -3.13 -26.72 -5.83
N SER A 111 -3.66 -25.66 -5.22
CA SER A 111 -4.52 -25.75 -4.04
C SER A 111 -5.83 -26.48 -4.35
N SER A 112 -6.48 -26.19 -5.48
CA SER A 112 -7.72 -26.85 -5.91
C SER A 112 -7.51 -28.35 -6.12
N LYS A 113 -6.38 -28.78 -6.72
CA LYS A 113 -6.04 -30.20 -6.88
C LYS A 113 -5.85 -30.90 -5.53
N LYS A 114 -5.04 -30.32 -4.63
CA LYS A 114 -4.83 -30.85 -3.27
C LYS A 114 -6.15 -30.97 -2.50
N PHE A 115 -7.04 -29.98 -2.64
CA PHE A 115 -8.34 -29.99 -1.97
C PHE A 115 -9.25 -31.09 -2.54
N ALA A 116 -9.26 -31.30 -3.86
CA ALA A 116 -10.02 -32.40 -4.49
C ALA A 116 -9.54 -33.78 -4.00
N GLU A 117 -8.21 -33.97 -3.91
CA GLU A 117 -7.61 -35.21 -3.35
C GLU A 117 -7.99 -35.42 -1.88
N TYR A 118 -7.97 -34.33 -1.09
CA TYR A 118 -8.42 -34.36 0.31
C TYR A 118 -9.89 -34.76 0.43
N GLN A 119 -10.77 -34.22 -0.40
CA GLN A 119 -12.18 -34.57 -0.45
C GLN A 119 -12.37 -36.09 -0.76
N GLN A 120 -11.62 -36.61 -1.71
CA GLN A 120 -11.67 -38.05 -2.03
C GLN A 120 -11.22 -38.89 -0.84
N LYS A 121 -10.13 -38.52 -0.18
CA LYS A 121 -9.59 -39.22 1.01
C LYS A 121 -10.58 -39.22 2.16
N ILE A 122 -11.33 -38.14 2.40
CA ILE A 122 -12.39 -38.11 3.45
C ILE A 122 -13.57 -39.03 3.12
N GLN A 123 -13.95 -39.10 1.84
CA GLN A 123 -15.11 -39.90 1.44
C GLN A 123 -14.84 -41.41 1.47
N MET A 124 -13.61 -41.84 1.22
CA MET A 124 -13.20 -43.24 1.20
C MET A 124 -13.45 -43.98 2.53
N PRO A 125 -12.98 -43.47 3.69
CA PRO A 125 -13.23 -44.08 4.97
C PRO A 125 -14.72 -44.19 5.34
N ARG A 126 -15.53 -43.18 4.98
CA ARG A 126 -16.98 -43.19 5.20
C ARG A 126 -17.67 -44.26 4.37
N LYS A 127 -17.28 -44.47 3.11
CA LYS A 127 -17.82 -45.54 2.26
C LYS A 127 -17.44 -46.91 2.78
N LYS A 128 -16.18 -47.14 3.14
CA LYS A 128 -15.73 -48.39 3.77
C LYS A 128 -16.49 -48.66 5.06
N ARG A 129 -16.62 -47.69 5.97
CA ARG A 129 -17.30 -47.82 7.23
C ARG A 129 -18.80 -48.17 7.05
N ASN A 130 -19.48 -47.56 6.08
CA ASN A 130 -20.85 -47.87 5.77
C ASN A 130 -21.01 -49.29 5.20
N GLN A 131 -20.04 -49.78 4.45
CA GLN A 131 -20.02 -51.12 3.88
C GLN A 131 -19.78 -52.15 4.99
N PHE A 132 -18.84 -51.95 5.90
CA PHE A 132 -18.58 -52.80 7.07
C PHE A 132 -19.78 -52.81 8.04
N ALA A 133 -20.45 -51.68 8.27
CA ALA A 133 -21.62 -51.61 9.10
C ALA A 133 -22.82 -52.44 8.55
N VAL A 134 -22.83 -52.73 7.24
CA VAL A 134 -23.82 -53.58 6.58
C VAL A 134 -23.40 -55.07 6.65
N ASP A 135 -22.11 -55.36 6.47
CA ASP A 135 -21.59 -56.72 6.33
C ASP A 135 -21.25 -57.35 7.70
N ASP A 136 -20.71 -56.58 8.66
CA ASP A 136 -20.39 -57.04 10.02
C ASP A 136 -20.48 -55.87 11.03
N PRO A 137 -21.59 -55.75 11.78
CA PRO A 137 -21.78 -54.64 12.73
C PRO A 137 -20.77 -54.59 13.90
N GLU A 138 -20.08 -55.69 14.23
CA GLU A 138 -19.15 -55.81 15.34
C GLU A 138 -17.70 -55.55 14.90
N ALA A 139 -17.38 -55.62 13.60
CA ALA A 139 -16.05 -55.29 13.06
C ALA A 139 -15.86 -53.80 12.87
N MET A 140 -15.37 -53.12 13.89
CA MET A 140 -14.91 -51.72 13.73
C MET A 140 -13.53 -51.67 13.07
N PRO A 141 -13.38 -51.12 11.85
CA PRO A 141 -12.06 -50.92 11.26
C PRO A 141 -11.25 -49.94 12.07
N GLU A 142 -9.95 -50.20 12.25
CA GLU A 142 -9.00 -49.23 12.81
C GLU A 142 -9.15 -47.86 12.08
N LEU A 143 -9.40 -46.81 12.84
CA LEU A 143 -9.53 -45.46 12.29
C LEU A 143 -8.20 -45.00 11.75
N GLU A 144 -8.03 -45.01 10.43
CA GLU A 144 -6.93 -44.26 9.79
C GLU A 144 -7.01 -42.79 10.26
N GLU A 145 -5.86 -42.20 10.56
CA GLU A 145 -5.78 -40.78 10.95
C GLU A 145 -6.55 -39.88 9.94
N ALA A 146 -7.34 -38.98 10.46
CA ALA A 146 -8.11 -38.09 9.60
C ALA A 146 -7.16 -37.26 8.71
N PRO A 147 -7.36 -37.23 7.39
CA PRO A 147 -6.49 -36.48 6.50
C PRO A 147 -6.47 -34.99 6.87
N VAL A 148 -5.26 -34.41 6.88
CA VAL A 148 -5.06 -33.00 7.19
C VAL A 148 -5.56 -32.13 6.03
N LEU A 149 -6.29 -31.08 6.35
CA LEU A 149 -6.77 -30.10 5.37
C LEU A 149 -5.57 -29.41 4.68
N PRO A 150 -5.46 -29.46 3.35
CA PRO A 150 -4.36 -28.80 2.65
C PRO A 150 -4.48 -27.26 2.73
N PRO A 151 -3.36 -26.53 2.69
CA PRO A 151 -3.35 -25.08 2.67
C PRO A 151 -3.99 -24.54 1.37
N ASP A 152 -4.74 -23.43 1.47
CA ASP A 152 -5.24 -22.66 0.32
C ASP A 152 -4.26 -21.55 -0.02
N GLU A 153 -3.27 -21.87 -0.87
CA GLU A 153 -2.18 -20.98 -1.24
C GLU A 153 -2.68 -19.85 -2.15
N LEU A 154 -2.63 -18.61 -1.67
CA LEU A 154 -2.98 -17.40 -2.40
C LEU A 154 -1.78 -16.45 -2.45
N LEU A 155 -1.36 -16.02 -3.66
CA LEU A 155 -0.35 -14.98 -3.80
C LEU A 155 -0.95 -13.59 -3.61
N ILE A 156 -2.01 -13.28 -4.36
CA ILE A 156 -2.71 -11.98 -4.28
C ILE A 156 -3.78 -12.11 -3.22
N LEU A 157 -3.63 -11.35 -2.14
CA LEU A 157 -4.54 -11.35 -0.99
C LEU A 157 -5.60 -10.28 -1.17
N PRO A 158 -6.89 -10.58 -0.95
CA PRO A 158 -7.94 -9.58 -1.00
C PRO A 158 -7.75 -8.48 0.04
N ALA A 159 -7.97 -7.23 -0.35
CA ALA A 159 -7.87 -6.09 0.57
C ALA A 159 -9.03 -6.01 1.58
N ASN A 160 -10.22 -6.52 1.22
CA ASN A 160 -11.41 -6.60 2.08
C ASN A 160 -11.36 -7.78 3.07
N ASN A 161 -10.23 -7.99 3.70
CA ASN A 161 -9.97 -9.14 4.55
C ASN A 161 -10.17 -8.82 6.03
N THR A 162 -10.51 -9.82 6.84
CA THR A 162 -10.39 -9.71 8.29
C THR A 162 -8.97 -10.01 8.73
N LYS A 163 -8.52 -9.43 9.86
CA LYS A 163 -7.21 -9.72 10.44
C LYS A 163 -6.92 -11.21 10.54
N ALA A 164 -7.91 -11.94 11.03
CA ALA A 164 -7.80 -13.38 11.25
C ALA A 164 -7.64 -14.17 9.95
N ASN A 165 -8.36 -13.78 8.88
CA ASN A 165 -8.27 -14.47 7.59
C ASN A 165 -6.98 -14.07 6.85
N MET A 166 -6.56 -12.82 6.94
CA MET A 166 -5.29 -12.36 6.38
C MET A 166 -4.09 -13.12 6.95
N ILE A 167 -4.03 -13.28 8.29
CA ILE A 167 -2.97 -14.06 8.93
C ILE A 167 -3.02 -15.52 8.50
N LYS A 168 -4.23 -16.10 8.39
CA LYS A 168 -4.41 -17.47 7.90
C LYS A 168 -3.86 -17.62 6.47
N GLN A 169 -4.28 -16.76 5.55
CA GLN A 169 -3.84 -16.81 4.15
C GLN A 169 -2.32 -16.63 4.00
N LEU A 170 -1.73 -15.70 4.77
CA LEU A 170 -0.27 -15.57 4.80
C LEU A 170 0.41 -16.84 5.31
N ALA A 171 -0.11 -17.45 6.39
CA ALA A 171 0.46 -18.70 6.93
C ALA A 171 0.34 -19.84 5.93
N GLU A 172 -0.80 -20.01 5.26
CA GLU A 172 -1.05 -21.02 4.24
C GLU A 172 -0.16 -20.86 3.00
N ASN A 173 0.31 -19.65 2.72
CA ASN A 173 1.25 -19.34 1.65
C ASN A 173 2.70 -19.13 2.15
N ASN A 174 3.10 -19.83 3.21
CA ASN A 174 4.45 -19.77 3.79
C ASN A 174 4.92 -18.34 4.16
N GLY A 175 4.00 -17.47 4.54
CA GLY A 175 4.27 -16.09 4.90
C GLY A 175 4.38 -15.11 3.72
N TYR A 176 4.25 -15.55 2.47
CA TYR A 176 4.31 -14.70 1.29
C TYR A 176 2.93 -14.19 0.87
N GLY A 177 2.87 -12.93 0.40
CA GLY A 177 1.64 -12.36 -0.13
C GLY A 177 1.86 -10.99 -0.79
N VAL A 178 0.91 -10.62 -1.64
CA VAL A 178 0.84 -9.29 -2.25
C VAL A 178 -0.59 -8.77 -2.12
N ILE A 179 -0.75 -7.54 -1.66
CA ILE A 179 -2.02 -6.82 -1.72
C ILE A 179 -1.89 -5.79 -2.84
N ILE A 180 -2.80 -5.83 -3.80
CA ILE A 180 -2.96 -4.79 -4.83
C ILE A 180 -4.39 -4.28 -4.73
N GLU A 181 -4.54 -2.99 -4.43
CA GLU A 181 -5.84 -2.36 -4.28
C GLU A 181 -5.86 -1.00 -4.98
N THR A 182 -6.67 -0.90 -6.00
CA THR A 182 -6.79 0.33 -6.80
C THR A 182 -7.74 1.35 -6.18
N GLU A 183 -8.55 0.91 -5.21
CA GLU A 183 -9.48 1.77 -4.46
C GLU A 183 -9.29 1.57 -2.95
N ALA A 184 -8.54 2.47 -2.32
CA ALA A 184 -8.18 2.39 -0.90
C ALA A 184 -9.39 2.31 0.06
N ASP A 185 -10.60 2.66 -0.37
CA ASP A 185 -11.81 2.58 0.46
C ASP A 185 -12.12 1.13 0.89
N THR A 186 -11.85 0.16 0.03
CA THR A 186 -11.99 -1.28 0.33
C THR A 186 -11.11 -1.67 1.52
N LEU A 187 -9.83 -1.33 1.44
CA LEU A 187 -8.86 -1.59 2.52
C LEU A 187 -9.18 -0.77 3.77
N THR A 188 -9.57 0.50 3.60
CA THR A 188 -9.93 1.39 4.72
C THR A 188 -11.11 0.82 5.51
N SER A 189 -12.12 0.30 4.83
CA SER A 189 -13.28 -0.32 5.46
C SER A 189 -12.90 -1.57 6.25
N ALA A 190 -12.04 -2.42 5.70
CA ALA A 190 -11.53 -3.62 6.38
C ALA A 190 -10.69 -3.27 7.62
N LEU A 191 -9.87 -2.21 7.54
CA LEU A 191 -9.01 -1.78 8.64
C LEU A 191 -9.77 -1.07 9.77
N LYS A 192 -10.93 -0.47 9.50
CA LYS A 192 -11.78 0.20 10.50
C LYS A 192 -12.80 -0.71 11.17
N ALA A 193 -13.02 -1.93 10.69
CA ALA A 193 -13.95 -2.87 11.28
C ALA A 193 -13.54 -3.21 12.74
N GLU A 194 -14.50 -3.22 13.67
CA GLU A 194 -14.27 -3.39 15.12
C GLU A 194 -13.41 -4.61 15.50
N HIS A 195 -13.48 -5.68 14.71
CA HIS A 195 -12.68 -6.90 14.90
C HIS A 195 -11.67 -7.14 13.78
N GLY A 196 -11.37 -6.11 12.93
CA GLY A 196 -10.68 -6.31 11.67
C GLY A 196 -9.37 -5.55 11.49
N SER A 197 -9.05 -4.60 12.37
CA SER A 197 -7.84 -3.80 12.19
C SER A 197 -6.58 -4.68 12.18
N PHE A 198 -5.87 -4.69 11.06
CA PHE A 198 -4.61 -5.41 10.90
C PHE A 198 -3.41 -4.49 10.61
N PHE A 199 -3.47 -3.22 11.03
CA PHE A 199 -2.35 -2.29 10.94
C PHE A 199 -1.06 -2.83 11.58
N ASP A 200 -1.19 -3.44 12.76
CA ASP A 200 -0.08 -4.08 13.45
C ASP A 200 0.52 -5.24 12.63
N THR A 201 -0.33 -6.01 11.94
CA THR A 201 0.09 -7.08 11.04
C THR A 201 0.89 -6.53 9.86
N LEU A 202 0.42 -5.44 9.23
CA LEU A 202 1.15 -4.76 8.15
C LEU A 202 2.51 -4.23 8.63
N ARG A 203 2.54 -3.61 9.83
CA ARG A 203 3.79 -3.09 10.41
C ARG A 203 4.81 -4.18 10.72
N LYS A 204 4.37 -5.31 11.27
CA LYS A 204 5.22 -6.48 11.54
C LYS A 204 5.69 -7.12 10.23
N ALA A 205 4.80 -7.33 9.26
CA ALA A 205 5.13 -7.91 7.98
C ALA A 205 6.16 -7.07 7.21
N TYR A 206 6.09 -5.74 7.29
CA TYR A 206 7.09 -4.86 6.69
C TYR A 206 8.51 -5.13 7.19
N HIS A 207 8.68 -5.44 8.47
CA HIS A 207 9.97 -5.74 9.10
C HIS A 207 10.31 -7.23 9.15
N HIS A 208 9.47 -8.09 8.56
CA HIS A 208 9.59 -9.55 8.63
C HIS A 208 9.59 -10.05 10.09
N GLU A 209 8.90 -9.33 10.98
CA GLU A 209 8.75 -9.70 12.38
C GLU A 209 7.69 -10.79 12.53
N ARG A 210 7.92 -11.73 13.46
CA ARG A 210 7.02 -12.85 13.71
C ARG A 210 5.58 -12.39 13.99
N ILE A 211 4.63 -13.03 13.34
CA ILE A 211 3.20 -12.85 13.55
C ILE A 211 2.63 -14.12 14.16
N THR A 212 1.95 -13.98 15.30
CA THR A 212 1.25 -15.07 15.98
C THR A 212 -0.23 -14.74 16.13
N ALA A 213 -1.09 -15.74 15.91
CA ALA A 213 -2.53 -15.62 16.15
C ALA A 213 -3.08 -16.91 16.76
N GLY A 214 -3.68 -16.79 17.95
CA GLY A 214 -4.40 -17.91 18.59
C GLY A 214 -5.84 -17.98 18.10
N ARG A 215 -6.33 -19.18 17.77
CA ARG A 215 -7.74 -19.43 17.42
C ARG A 215 -8.27 -20.63 18.19
N LYS A 216 -9.49 -20.52 18.70
CA LYS A 216 -10.18 -21.63 19.39
C LYS A 216 -10.36 -22.86 18.50
N SER A 217 -10.56 -22.66 17.19
CA SER A 217 -10.90 -23.74 16.24
C SER A 217 -9.71 -24.37 15.52
N THR A 218 -8.58 -23.65 15.35
CA THR A 218 -7.43 -24.10 14.52
C THR A 218 -6.10 -24.09 15.28
N GLY A 219 -6.11 -23.78 16.58
CA GLY A 219 -4.89 -23.70 17.38
C GLY A 219 -4.10 -22.39 17.10
N MET A 220 -2.82 -22.44 17.37
CA MET A 220 -1.89 -21.30 17.19
C MET A 220 -1.37 -21.27 15.75
N LEU A 221 -1.56 -20.15 15.07
CA LEU A 221 -0.93 -19.87 13.79
C LEU A 221 0.31 -19.01 14.04
N GLU A 222 1.41 -19.36 13.42
CA GLU A 222 2.68 -18.67 13.54
C GLU A 222 3.33 -18.48 12.17
N ILE A 223 3.79 -17.27 11.90
CA ILE A 223 4.52 -16.89 10.69
C ILE A 223 5.83 -16.27 11.16
N GLU A 224 6.92 -17.01 11.03
CA GLU A 224 8.24 -16.58 11.51
C GLU A 224 8.76 -15.34 10.78
N GLN A 225 8.63 -15.33 9.45
CA GLN A 225 9.13 -14.25 8.60
C GLN A 225 8.11 -13.90 7.51
N PRO A 226 7.10 -13.09 7.83
CA PRO A 226 6.13 -12.65 6.82
C PRO A 226 6.81 -11.82 5.73
N ARG A 227 6.46 -12.08 4.47
CA ARG A 227 6.98 -11.45 3.26
C ARG A 227 5.82 -10.87 2.46
N LEU A 228 5.34 -9.70 2.87
CA LEU A 228 4.18 -9.04 2.29
C LEU A 228 4.62 -7.81 1.50
N SER A 229 4.12 -7.66 0.28
CA SER A 229 4.19 -6.42 -0.50
C SER A 229 2.79 -5.81 -0.61
N VAL A 230 2.70 -4.48 -0.62
CA VAL A 230 1.42 -3.77 -0.63
C VAL A 230 1.46 -2.65 -1.65
N ILE A 231 0.47 -2.61 -2.52
CA ILE A 231 0.31 -1.58 -3.56
C ILE A 231 -1.11 -1.05 -3.44
N ILE A 232 -1.22 0.25 -3.19
CA ILE A 232 -2.51 0.91 -2.99
C ILE A 232 -2.58 2.13 -3.89
N SER A 233 -3.76 2.40 -4.44
CA SER A 233 -4.04 3.70 -5.05
C SER A 233 -5.30 4.34 -4.52
N SER A 234 -5.32 5.68 -4.51
CA SER A 234 -6.44 6.44 -3.97
C SER A 234 -6.47 7.90 -4.42
N THR A 235 -7.45 8.64 -3.92
CA THR A 235 -7.38 10.09 -3.88
C THR A 235 -6.56 10.56 -2.67
N ALA A 236 -6.05 11.79 -2.73
CA ALA A 236 -5.28 12.36 -1.62
C ALA A 236 -6.06 12.39 -0.28
N ARG A 237 -7.37 12.68 -0.33
CA ARG A 237 -8.24 12.67 0.86
C ARG A 237 -8.36 11.28 1.51
N GLN A 238 -8.27 10.22 0.72
CA GLN A 238 -8.39 8.85 1.22
C GLN A 238 -7.14 8.42 1.99
N ILE A 239 -5.97 9.03 1.77
CA ILE A 239 -4.76 8.75 2.58
C ILE A 239 -5.05 9.04 4.07
N ALA A 240 -5.64 10.21 4.39
CA ALA A 240 -5.98 10.57 5.77
C ALA A 240 -7.02 9.63 6.41
N ARG A 241 -7.88 9.01 5.60
CA ARG A 241 -8.86 8.04 6.09
C ARG A 241 -8.23 6.68 6.36
N LEU A 242 -7.29 6.26 5.52
CA LEU A 242 -6.59 4.98 5.65
C LEU A 242 -5.55 5.05 6.78
N ILE A 243 -4.80 6.15 6.88
CA ILE A 243 -3.74 6.35 7.86
C ILE A 243 -4.13 7.53 8.76
N PRO A 244 -4.98 7.30 9.75
CA PRO A 244 -5.50 8.38 10.60
C PRO A 244 -4.44 8.95 11.53
N ASP A 245 -3.38 8.19 11.82
CA ASP A 245 -2.28 8.63 12.63
C ASP A 245 -0.93 8.39 11.94
N ILE A 246 -0.12 9.45 11.79
CA ILE A 246 1.22 9.36 11.21
C ILE A 246 2.18 8.70 12.20
N GLU A 247 1.98 8.94 13.50
CA GLU A 247 2.84 8.43 14.57
C GLU A 247 2.69 6.92 14.78
N ASP A 248 1.59 6.31 14.32
CA ASP A 248 1.41 4.85 14.38
C ASP A 248 2.45 4.07 13.57
N GLY A 249 3.23 4.80 12.76
CA GLY A 249 4.35 4.31 11.99
C GLY A 249 3.96 3.57 10.70
N LEU A 250 2.68 3.41 10.34
CA LEU A 250 2.31 2.80 9.06
C LEU A 250 2.65 3.72 7.89
N PHE A 251 2.41 5.04 8.06
CA PHE A 251 2.74 6.05 7.06
C PHE A 251 4.18 5.93 6.56
N SER A 252 5.15 5.84 7.46
CA SER A 252 6.57 5.78 7.13
C SER A 252 7.02 4.49 6.42
N ARG A 253 6.16 3.47 6.32
CA ARG A 253 6.45 2.19 5.66
C ARG A 253 6.10 2.17 4.18
N PHE A 254 5.28 3.12 3.75
CA PHE A 254 4.98 3.32 2.33
C PHE A 254 5.95 4.34 1.72
N PHE A 255 6.31 4.12 0.46
CA PHE A 255 6.68 5.22 -0.39
C PHE A 255 5.42 5.76 -1.08
N TYR A 256 5.35 7.07 -1.27
CA TYR A 256 4.22 7.74 -1.89
C TYR A 256 4.61 8.23 -3.27
N TRP A 257 3.66 8.15 -4.21
CA TRP A 257 3.82 8.71 -5.55
C TRP A 257 2.56 9.47 -5.93
N ARG A 258 2.72 10.77 -6.19
CA ARG A 258 1.62 11.61 -6.63
C ARG A 258 1.43 11.46 -8.13
N ILE A 259 0.16 11.30 -8.55
CA ILE A 259 -0.24 11.23 -9.96
C ILE A 259 -1.03 12.51 -10.27
N TYR A 260 -0.57 13.24 -11.26
CA TYR A 260 -1.19 14.50 -11.70
C TYR A 260 -2.27 14.21 -12.74
N PRO A 261 -3.35 15.04 -12.82
CA PRO A 261 -4.36 14.88 -13.83
C PRO A 261 -3.77 15.17 -15.22
N THR A 262 -4.05 14.31 -16.17
CA THR A 262 -3.70 14.54 -17.58
C THR A 262 -4.77 15.38 -18.27
N ARG A 263 -4.34 16.20 -19.24
CA ARG A 263 -5.25 16.93 -20.13
C ARG A 263 -5.56 16.16 -21.40
N GLU A 264 -4.82 15.09 -21.66
CA GLU A 264 -4.96 14.29 -22.87
C GLU A 264 -6.10 13.29 -22.73
N PHE A 265 -6.91 13.19 -23.75
CA PHE A 265 -7.88 12.14 -23.91
C PHE A 265 -7.28 11.02 -24.77
N TYR A 266 -7.15 9.83 -24.20
CA TYR A 266 -6.51 8.71 -24.90
C TYR A 266 -7.47 8.04 -25.87
N ASN A 267 -6.97 7.72 -27.06
CA ASN A 267 -7.71 6.93 -28.04
C ASN A 267 -7.82 5.48 -27.58
N ALA A 268 -9.02 5.07 -27.19
CA ALA A 268 -9.30 3.71 -26.71
C ALA A 268 -9.03 2.61 -27.76
N ALA A 269 -9.03 2.98 -29.04
CA ALA A 269 -8.75 2.06 -30.15
C ALA A 269 -7.25 2.00 -30.52
N ASP A 270 -6.37 2.70 -29.80
CA ASP A 270 -4.94 2.65 -30.08
C ASP A 270 -4.38 1.26 -29.76
N GLN A 271 -3.77 0.65 -30.77
CA GLN A 271 -3.13 -0.68 -30.66
C GLN A 271 -2.02 -0.70 -29.59
N LYS A 272 -1.44 0.44 -29.21
CA LYS A 272 -0.43 0.55 -28.16
C LYS A 272 -0.96 0.03 -26.82
N HIS A 273 -2.23 0.24 -26.47
CA HIS A 273 -2.83 -0.29 -25.24
C HIS A 273 -2.88 -1.82 -25.25
N THR A 274 -3.24 -2.42 -26.38
CA THR A 274 -3.23 -3.87 -26.54
C THR A 274 -1.82 -4.43 -26.44
N LEU A 275 -0.85 -3.78 -27.10
CA LEU A 275 0.56 -4.19 -27.05
C LEU A 275 1.12 -4.09 -25.63
N ALA A 276 0.83 -3.02 -24.90
CA ALA A 276 1.23 -2.87 -23.49
C ALA A 276 0.67 -4.03 -22.65
N TYR A 277 -0.63 -4.32 -22.77
CA TYR A 277 -1.28 -5.42 -22.04
C TYR A 277 -0.61 -6.78 -22.31
N GLU A 278 -0.36 -7.11 -23.58
CA GLU A 278 0.30 -8.37 -23.96
C GLU A 278 1.77 -8.41 -23.49
N THR A 279 2.48 -7.28 -23.48
CA THR A 279 3.85 -7.17 -22.93
C THR A 279 3.88 -7.53 -21.45
N PHE A 280 2.92 -7.02 -20.65
CA PHE A 280 2.82 -7.36 -19.23
C PHE A 280 2.51 -8.85 -19.01
N LYS A 281 1.63 -9.45 -19.80
CA LYS A 281 1.33 -10.89 -19.72
C LYS A 281 2.57 -11.75 -20.00
N GLN A 282 3.28 -11.45 -21.10
CA GLN A 282 4.52 -12.16 -21.47
C GLN A 282 5.59 -12.02 -20.37
N MET A 283 5.71 -10.83 -19.78
CA MET A 283 6.62 -10.63 -18.66
C MET A 283 6.18 -11.45 -17.43
N GLY A 284 4.88 -11.55 -17.14
CA GLY A 284 4.35 -12.40 -16.08
C GLY A 284 4.76 -13.86 -16.25
N ASP A 285 4.74 -14.40 -17.49
CA ASP A 285 5.19 -15.78 -17.79
C ASP A 285 6.71 -15.95 -17.58
N GLN A 286 7.50 -14.93 -17.86
CA GLN A 286 8.94 -14.95 -17.53
C GLN A 286 9.18 -14.91 -16.03
N LEU A 287 8.43 -14.09 -15.30
CA LEU A 287 8.50 -14.00 -13.85
C LEU A 287 8.05 -15.28 -13.15
N LEU A 288 7.12 -16.05 -13.73
CA LEU A 288 6.76 -17.38 -13.24
C LEU A 288 7.96 -18.33 -13.25
N LYS A 289 8.80 -18.30 -14.29
CA LYS A 289 10.03 -19.12 -14.35
C LYS A 289 11.03 -18.69 -13.27
N LEU A 290 11.19 -17.39 -13.05
CA LEU A 290 12.01 -16.83 -11.97
C LEU A 290 11.49 -17.30 -10.61
N TYR A 291 10.17 -17.18 -10.39
CA TYR A 291 9.52 -17.61 -9.16
C TYR A 291 9.83 -19.07 -8.84
N HIS A 292 9.69 -19.97 -9.83
CA HIS A 292 10.01 -21.40 -9.66
C HIS A 292 11.48 -21.65 -9.32
N ASP A 293 12.41 -20.93 -9.95
CA ASP A 293 13.85 -21.07 -9.63
C ASP A 293 14.12 -20.68 -8.18
N LEU A 294 13.52 -19.59 -7.72
CA LEU A 294 13.66 -19.11 -6.34
C LEU A 294 12.89 -19.97 -5.33
N GLU A 295 11.70 -20.46 -5.65
CA GLU A 295 10.89 -21.30 -4.75
C GLU A 295 11.63 -22.58 -4.37
N ARG A 296 12.37 -23.19 -5.30
CA ARG A 296 13.20 -24.38 -5.06
C ARG A 296 14.40 -24.16 -4.13
N ARG A 297 14.71 -22.90 -3.78
CA ARG A 297 15.88 -22.52 -2.99
C ARG A 297 15.62 -22.33 -1.50
N SER A 298 14.55 -22.89 -0.97
CA SER A 298 14.15 -22.72 0.43
C SER A 298 15.26 -23.01 1.46
N LYS A 299 16.15 -23.98 1.16
CA LYS A 299 17.29 -24.34 2.02
C LYS A 299 18.57 -23.54 1.73
N ARG A 300 18.64 -22.84 0.61
CA ARG A 300 19.82 -22.09 0.14
C ARG A 300 19.36 -20.82 -0.57
N PRO A 301 18.92 -19.81 0.19
CA PRO A 301 18.44 -18.57 -0.40
C PRO A 301 19.52 -17.88 -1.26
N VAL A 302 19.09 -17.10 -2.22
CA VAL A 302 19.98 -16.21 -2.97
C VAL A 302 20.31 -15.02 -2.06
N ILE A 303 21.57 -14.65 -1.97
CA ILE A 303 22.03 -13.54 -1.14
C ILE A 303 22.50 -12.38 -2.03
N LEU A 304 21.98 -11.19 -1.78
CA LEU A 304 22.52 -9.96 -2.38
C LEU A 304 23.59 -9.36 -1.49
N ASN A 305 24.76 -9.11 -2.08
CA ASN A 305 25.87 -8.41 -1.45
C ASN A 305 26.04 -7.00 -2.02
N PHE A 306 26.44 -6.08 -1.16
CA PHE A 306 26.88 -4.73 -1.49
C PHE A 306 28.38 -4.62 -1.29
N SER A 307 29.08 -3.81 -2.12
CA SER A 307 30.48 -3.51 -1.86
C SER A 307 30.63 -2.60 -0.62
N LYS A 308 31.84 -2.54 -0.07
CA LYS A 308 32.12 -1.65 1.07
C LYS A 308 31.91 -0.18 0.70
N GLU A 309 32.26 0.20 -0.50
CA GLU A 309 32.11 1.53 -1.05
C GLU A 309 30.62 1.90 -1.18
N MET A 310 29.78 1.00 -1.69
CA MET A 310 28.34 1.17 -1.75
C MET A 310 27.71 1.29 -0.36
N ALA A 311 28.15 0.48 0.60
CA ALA A 311 27.67 0.56 1.97
C ALA A 311 28.03 1.92 2.61
N GLN A 312 29.24 2.44 2.34
CA GLN A 312 29.65 3.74 2.83
C GLN A 312 28.89 4.88 2.13
N ASP A 313 28.72 4.84 0.79
CA ASP A 313 27.93 5.86 0.06
C ASP A 313 26.45 5.86 0.52
N HIS A 314 25.88 4.69 0.78
CA HIS A 314 24.54 4.59 1.38
C HIS A 314 24.47 5.30 2.75
N TYR A 315 25.44 5.03 3.63
CA TYR A 315 25.51 5.66 4.94
C TYR A 315 25.62 7.19 4.82
N ASP A 316 26.59 7.68 4.04
CA ASP A 316 26.84 9.10 3.85
C ASP A 316 25.65 9.82 3.21
N PHE A 317 24.98 9.18 2.25
CA PHE A 317 23.77 9.69 1.62
C PHE A 317 22.64 9.88 2.64
N PHE A 318 22.35 8.85 3.45
CA PHE A 318 21.28 8.92 4.44
C PHE A 318 21.61 9.80 5.64
N CYS A 319 22.88 9.97 6.00
CA CYS A 319 23.30 10.97 6.99
C CYS A 319 22.98 12.39 6.52
N ARG A 320 23.34 12.74 5.27
CA ARG A 320 23.02 14.06 4.71
C ARG A 320 21.53 14.29 4.57
N LEU A 321 20.79 13.30 4.04
CA LEU A 321 19.34 13.39 3.88
C LEU A 321 18.64 13.58 5.24
N LYS A 322 19.07 12.83 6.25
CA LYS A 322 18.50 12.92 7.59
C LYS A 322 18.76 14.27 8.24
N ALA A 323 19.96 14.82 8.10
CA ALA A 323 20.28 16.16 8.61
C ALA A 323 19.39 17.22 7.94
N SER A 324 19.27 17.20 6.60
CA SER A 324 18.44 18.17 5.87
C SER A 324 16.96 18.10 6.25
N ILE A 325 16.41 16.90 6.40
CA ILE A 325 14.99 16.72 6.78
C ILE A 325 14.78 17.08 8.25
N HIS A 326 15.72 16.75 9.13
CA HIS A 326 15.64 17.12 10.55
C HIS A 326 15.57 18.63 10.73
N ASP A 327 16.41 19.37 10.01
CA ASP A 327 16.47 20.83 10.08
C ASP A 327 15.18 21.50 9.56
N LEU A 328 14.51 20.87 8.57
CA LEU A 328 13.27 21.40 7.96
C LEU A 328 12.00 21.07 8.76
N TYR A 329 11.97 19.92 9.43
CA TYR A 329 10.77 19.38 10.07
C TYR A 329 10.99 19.05 11.56
N GLU A 330 11.97 19.67 12.21
CA GLU A 330 12.24 19.54 13.65
C GLU A 330 12.29 18.09 14.15
N GLY A 331 12.68 17.16 13.26
CA GLY A 331 12.81 15.74 13.55
C GLY A 331 11.56 14.87 13.37
N GLU A 332 10.38 15.44 13.11
CA GLU A 332 9.12 14.69 12.92
C GLU A 332 9.23 13.62 11.82
N LEU A 333 9.97 13.92 10.75
CA LEU A 333 10.13 13.01 9.61
C LEU A 333 11.36 12.09 9.69
N ASN A 334 12.11 12.10 10.79
CA ASN A 334 13.28 11.24 10.96
C ASN A 334 12.96 9.74 10.81
N GLY A 335 11.78 9.33 11.25
CA GLY A 335 11.29 7.97 11.10
C GLY A 335 11.14 7.54 9.63
N ILE A 336 10.73 8.46 8.77
CA ILE A 336 10.59 8.24 7.31
C ILE A 336 11.96 7.99 6.70
N VAL A 337 12.96 8.84 6.98
CA VAL A 337 14.32 8.70 6.44
C VAL A 337 14.92 7.36 6.82
N ASN A 338 14.75 6.92 8.07
CA ASN A 338 15.24 5.61 8.52
C ASN A 338 14.59 4.46 7.74
N ARG A 339 13.30 4.56 7.36
CA ARG A 339 12.60 3.56 6.55
C ARG A 339 13.07 3.59 5.09
N PHE A 340 13.37 4.76 4.54
CA PHE A 340 13.95 4.89 3.22
C PHE A 340 15.36 4.25 3.12
N GLY A 341 16.15 4.26 4.18
CA GLY A 341 17.40 3.50 4.26
C GLY A 341 17.21 2.00 4.03
N LEU A 342 16.17 1.41 4.60
CA LEU A 342 15.80 0.02 4.36
C LEU A 342 15.20 -0.19 2.95
N MET A 343 14.34 0.72 2.49
CA MET A 343 13.75 0.64 1.14
C MET A 343 14.83 0.68 0.05
N PHE A 344 15.90 1.43 0.26
CA PHE A 344 17.04 1.46 -0.66
C PHE A 344 17.57 0.06 -0.96
N TYR A 345 17.83 -0.72 0.07
CA TYR A 345 18.30 -2.12 -0.11
C TYR A 345 17.27 -2.95 -0.87
N ARG A 346 15.97 -2.78 -0.58
CA ARG A 346 14.88 -3.51 -1.24
C ARG A 346 14.76 -3.17 -2.73
N PHE A 347 14.89 -1.90 -3.09
CA PHE A 347 14.94 -1.48 -4.50
C PHE A 347 16.15 -2.07 -5.22
N CYS A 348 17.33 -1.99 -4.62
CA CYS A 348 18.54 -2.65 -5.17
C CYS A 348 18.32 -4.16 -5.34
N MET A 349 17.67 -4.83 -4.38
CA MET A 349 17.37 -6.25 -4.48
C MET A 349 16.52 -6.54 -5.73
N VAL A 350 15.41 -5.83 -5.92
CA VAL A 350 14.52 -6.05 -7.06
C VAL A 350 15.25 -5.79 -8.38
N LEU A 351 15.93 -4.64 -8.50
CA LEU A 351 16.68 -4.28 -9.71
C LEU A 351 17.76 -5.29 -10.06
N THR A 352 18.58 -5.69 -9.08
CA THR A 352 19.66 -6.66 -9.30
C THR A 352 19.12 -8.03 -9.70
N MET A 353 18.02 -8.48 -9.09
CA MET A 353 17.39 -9.74 -9.49
C MET A 353 16.90 -9.66 -10.95
N LEU A 354 16.19 -8.60 -11.32
CA LEU A 354 15.68 -8.41 -12.67
C LEU A 354 16.78 -8.29 -13.73
N ARG A 355 17.93 -7.72 -13.40
CA ARG A 355 19.11 -7.68 -14.29
C ARG A 355 19.69 -9.06 -14.56
N ASN A 356 19.37 -10.04 -13.74
CA ASN A 356 19.83 -11.42 -13.88
C ASN A 356 18.76 -12.39 -14.44
N VAL A 357 17.55 -11.90 -14.74
CA VAL A 357 16.44 -12.72 -15.28
C VAL A 357 16.81 -13.49 -16.54
N ASP A 358 17.57 -12.86 -17.45
CA ASP A 358 17.98 -13.49 -18.72
C ASP A 358 18.92 -14.70 -18.54
N ARG A 359 19.47 -14.89 -17.34
CA ARG A 359 20.30 -16.07 -17.02
C ARG A 359 19.49 -17.35 -16.76
N LEU A 360 18.18 -17.22 -16.50
CA LEU A 360 17.31 -18.35 -16.13
C LEU A 360 17.32 -19.50 -17.14
N GLY A 361 17.35 -19.17 -18.44
CA GLY A 361 17.36 -20.17 -19.50
C GLY A 361 18.73 -20.80 -19.78
N ARG A 362 19.81 -20.31 -19.16
CA ARG A 362 21.21 -20.72 -19.47
C ARG A 362 21.89 -21.41 -18.28
N SER A 363 21.98 -20.73 -17.15
CA SER A 363 22.75 -21.22 -15.99
C SER A 363 21.98 -21.10 -14.65
N GLY A 364 20.75 -20.59 -14.69
CA GLY A 364 19.98 -20.26 -13.48
C GLY A 364 20.53 -19.04 -12.75
N ILE A 365 19.84 -18.62 -11.68
CA ILE A 365 20.29 -17.51 -10.82
C ILE A 365 21.41 -17.99 -9.92
N PRO A 366 22.55 -17.28 -9.81
CA PRO A 366 23.61 -17.61 -8.85
C PRO A 366 23.10 -17.56 -7.40
N GLY A 367 23.72 -18.34 -6.49
CA GLY A 367 23.39 -18.31 -5.05
C GLY A 367 23.79 -17.00 -4.36
N VAL A 368 24.71 -16.25 -4.97
CA VAL A 368 25.14 -14.92 -4.51
C VAL A 368 25.10 -13.97 -5.68
N LEU A 369 24.45 -12.85 -5.50
CA LEU A 369 24.39 -11.72 -6.42
C LEU A 369 25.14 -10.52 -5.81
N SER A 370 25.77 -9.72 -6.65
CA SER A 370 26.36 -8.45 -6.27
C SER A 370 25.56 -7.31 -6.87
N CYS A 371 25.19 -6.33 -6.07
CA CYS A 371 24.57 -5.10 -6.55
C CYS A 371 25.48 -4.43 -7.58
N SER A 372 24.95 -4.07 -8.74
CA SER A 372 25.71 -3.33 -9.74
C SER A 372 25.72 -1.82 -9.41
N GLU A 373 26.74 -1.11 -9.88
CA GLU A 373 26.81 0.34 -9.80
C GLU A 373 25.56 1.00 -10.45
N ALA A 374 25.10 0.46 -11.57
CA ALA A 374 23.89 0.92 -12.24
C ALA A 374 22.65 0.80 -11.34
N ASP A 375 22.43 -0.37 -10.70
CA ASP A 375 21.27 -0.59 -9.82
C ASP A 375 21.33 0.32 -8.59
N PHE A 376 22.51 0.51 -8.03
CA PHE A 376 22.73 1.40 -6.90
C PHE A 376 22.40 2.86 -7.25
N ARG A 377 22.89 3.35 -8.40
CA ARG A 377 22.64 4.73 -8.88
C ARG A 377 21.18 4.97 -9.24
N ILE A 378 20.53 4.01 -9.92
CA ILE A 378 19.09 4.08 -10.21
C ILE A 378 18.30 4.20 -8.91
N THR A 379 18.60 3.34 -7.94
CA THR A 379 17.92 3.33 -6.65
C THR A 379 18.06 4.69 -5.95
N LYS A 380 19.26 5.25 -5.93
CA LYS A 380 19.51 6.57 -5.33
C LYS A 380 18.68 7.68 -5.98
N SER A 381 18.58 7.66 -7.32
CA SER A 381 17.78 8.61 -8.09
C SER A 381 16.27 8.45 -7.85
N ILE A 382 15.78 7.22 -7.83
CA ILE A 382 14.36 6.92 -7.53
C ILE A 382 14.02 7.39 -6.12
N LEU A 383 14.86 7.03 -5.13
CA LEU A 383 14.54 7.33 -3.72
C LEU A 383 14.52 8.81 -3.41
N LEU A 384 15.35 9.63 -4.04
CA LEU A 384 15.26 11.08 -3.89
C LEU A 384 13.85 11.58 -4.26
N GLN A 385 13.33 11.17 -5.40
CA GLN A 385 11.98 11.56 -5.83
C GLN A 385 10.88 10.97 -4.92
N LEU A 386 11.07 9.77 -4.41
CA LEU A 386 10.11 9.15 -3.49
C LEU A 386 10.10 9.84 -2.11
N VAL A 387 11.25 10.31 -1.63
CA VAL A 387 11.32 11.12 -0.39
C VAL A 387 10.51 12.39 -0.58
N ASP A 388 10.73 13.11 -1.69
CA ASP A 388 10.04 14.34 -2.02
C ASP A 388 8.51 14.13 -2.08
N ASN A 389 8.06 13.09 -2.79
CA ASN A 389 6.65 12.73 -2.87
C ASN A 389 6.07 12.34 -1.50
N THR A 390 6.85 11.67 -0.65
CA THR A 390 6.41 11.27 0.69
C THR A 390 6.28 12.46 1.62
N VAL A 391 7.21 13.41 1.55
CA VAL A 391 7.11 14.69 2.27
C VAL A 391 5.88 15.47 1.83
N SER A 392 5.64 15.59 0.52
CA SER A 392 4.42 16.22 0.00
C SER A 392 3.14 15.53 0.46
N ALA A 393 3.13 14.21 0.55
CA ALA A 393 1.99 13.47 1.11
C ALA A 393 1.80 13.76 2.60
N TYR A 394 2.89 13.89 3.36
CA TYR A 394 2.86 14.26 4.78
C TYR A 394 2.25 15.67 4.98
N GLU A 395 2.75 16.67 4.26
CA GLU A 395 2.23 18.05 4.32
C GLU A 395 0.74 18.11 3.98
N LEU A 396 0.33 17.40 2.94
CA LEU A 396 -1.07 17.29 2.55
C LEU A 396 -1.93 16.67 3.66
N LEU A 397 -1.44 15.63 4.34
CA LEU A 397 -2.13 15.01 5.47
C LEU A 397 -2.26 15.95 6.66
N THR A 398 -1.24 16.72 6.96
CA THR A 398 -1.25 17.70 8.05
C THR A 398 -2.32 18.76 7.81
N VAL A 399 -2.42 19.27 6.58
CA VAL A 399 -3.49 20.20 6.17
C VAL A 399 -4.87 19.57 6.30
N PHE A 400 -5.07 18.33 5.84
CA PHE A 400 -6.37 17.67 5.98
C PHE A 400 -6.77 17.42 7.43
N ARG A 401 -5.82 17.12 8.31
CA ARG A 401 -6.08 16.90 9.74
C ARG A 401 -6.45 18.18 10.46
N SER A 402 -5.73 19.27 10.22
CA SER A 402 -6.10 20.57 10.79
C SER A 402 -7.51 20.98 10.39
N ASN A 403 -7.89 20.77 9.14
CA ASN A 403 -9.25 21.02 8.66
C ASN A 403 -10.31 20.11 9.31
N ILE A 404 -10.01 18.84 9.54
CA ILE A 404 -10.91 17.91 10.23
C ILE A 404 -11.07 18.31 11.69
N SER A 405 -9.97 18.64 12.37
CA SER A 405 -9.99 19.10 13.78
C SER A 405 -10.80 20.38 13.94
N LEU A 406 -10.65 21.35 13.04
CA LEU A 406 -11.46 22.56 13.03
C LEU A 406 -12.95 22.25 12.79
N ALA A 407 -13.27 21.32 11.88
CA ALA A 407 -14.64 20.90 11.64
C ALA A 407 -15.25 20.17 12.86
N GLU A 408 -14.48 19.32 13.53
CA GLU A 408 -14.91 18.64 14.76
C GLU A 408 -15.09 19.61 15.92
N GLN A 409 -14.24 20.63 16.06
CA GLN A 409 -14.41 21.69 17.04
C GLN A 409 -15.67 22.52 16.75
N SER A 410 -15.91 22.84 15.49
CA SER A 410 -17.11 23.55 15.06
C SER A 410 -18.41 22.77 15.33
N LEU A 411 -18.36 21.43 15.20
CA LEU A 411 -19.51 20.56 15.52
C LEU A 411 -19.82 20.50 17.02
N LYS A 412 -18.85 20.80 17.90
CA LYS A 412 -19.02 20.84 19.36
C LYS A 412 -19.60 22.17 19.86
N LEU A 413 -19.49 23.24 19.08
CA LEU A 413 -20.13 24.50 19.37
C LEU A 413 -21.65 24.35 19.22
N ASP A 414 -22.43 24.85 20.15
CA ASP A 414 -23.87 24.95 19.97
C ASP A 414 -24.24 26.06 18.96
N HIS A 415 -25.52 26.20 18.66
CA HIS A 415 -25.99 27.17 17.66
C HIS A 415 -25.65 28.62 18.06
N ASP A 416 -25.88 28.96 19.29
CA ASP A 416 -25.70 30.33 19.80
C ASP A 416 -24.19 30.68 19.87
N GLU A 417 -23.35 29.77 20.30
CA GLU A 417 -21.90 29.92 20.27
C GLU A 417 -21.35 30.12 18.85
N LYS A 418 -21.91 29.42 17.85
CA LYS A 418 -21.55 29.62 16.43
C LYS A 418 -21.93 31.01 15.93
N VAL A 419 -23.13 31.47 16.29
CA VAL A 419 -23.61 32.79 15.90
C VAL A 419 -22.72 33.87 16.50
N GLN A 420 -22.41 33.77 17.79
CA GLN A 420 -21.54 34.71 18.50
C GLN A 420 -20.13 34.74 17.93
N ARG A 421 -19.52 33.57 17.71
CA ARG A 421 -18.17 33.48 17.14
C ARG A 421 -18.07 34.03 15.72
N CYS A 422 -19.11 33.81 14.88
CA CYS A 422 -19.18 34.42 13.56
C CYS A 422 -19.22 35.97 13.64
N ALA A 423 -19.89 36.54 14.63
CA ALA A 423 -19.97 37.99 14.82
C ALA A 423 -18.60 38.56 15.25
N GLU A 424 -17.93 37.95 16.24
CA GLU A 424 -16.61 38.36 16.70
C GLU A 424 -15.59 38.38 15.54
N LEU A 425 -15.49 37.31 14.79
CA LEU A 425 -14.56 37.21 13.65
C LEU A 425 -14.92 38.20 12.50
N LYS A 426 -16.21 38.56 12.40
CA LYS A 426 -16.63 39.56 11.42
C LYS A 426 -16.22 40.97 11.86
N GLU A 427 -16.27 41.27 13.15
CA GLU A 427 -15.74 42.52 13.74
C GLU A 427 -14.22 42.62 13.62
N GLU A 428 -13.51 41.49 13.70
CA GLU A 428 -12.07 41.40 13.43
C GLU A 428 -11.71 41.61 11.96
N GLY A 429 -12.68 41.72 11.05
CA GLY A 429 -12.52 42.06 9.64
C GLY A 429 -12.33 40.85 8.70
N LEU A 430 -12.54 39.62 9.17
CA LEU A 430 -12.43 38.43 8.36
C LEU A 430 -13.53 38.36 7.27
N SER A 431 -13.18 37.76 6.14
CA SER A 431 -14.16 37.48 5.08
C SER A 431 -15.09 36.33 5.47
N TYR A 432 -16.27 36.25 4.87
CA TYR A 432 -17.21 35.15 5.11
C TYR A 432 -16.64 33.76 4.81
N ARG A 433 -15.66 33.67 3.92
CA ARG A 433 -14.95 32.43 3.63
C ARG A 433 -14.01 32.02 4.75
N GLU A 434 -13.27 32.96 5.30
CA GLU A 434 -12.35 32.74 6.43
C GLU A 434 -13.15 32.38 7.68
N ILE A 435 -14.24 33.09 7.97
CA ILE A 435 -15.15 32.78 9.07
C ILE A 435 -15.76 31.38 8.90
N ALA A 436 -16.22 31.02 7.70
CA ALA A 436 -16.77 29.69 7.43
C ALA A 436 -15.72 28.59 7.61
N GLN A 437 -14.46 28.84 7.25
CA GLN A 437 -13.36 27.91 7.50
C GLN A 437 -13.11 27.73 8.99
N GLU A 438 -13.11 28.81 9.76
CA GLU A 438 -12.79 28.78 11.19
C GLU A 438 -13.94 28.25 12.06
N VAL A 439 -15.17 28.73 11.84
CA VAL A 439 -16.32 28.38 12.70
C VAL A 439 -17.05 27.11 12.23
N LEU A 440 -17.11 26.85 10.93
CA LEU A 440 -17.84 25.73 10.34
C LEU A 440 -16.91 24.66 9.74
N GLY A 441 -15.58 24.86 9.80
CA GLY A 441 -14.59 23.94 9.28
C GLY A 441 -14.58 23.79 7.75
N ASN A 442 -15.34 24.65 7.01
CA ASN A 442 -15.43 24.55 5.56
C ASN A 442 -15.73 25.92 4.91
N ALA A 443 -14.75 26.47 4.19
CA ALA A 443 -14.86 27.75 3.48
C ALA A 443 -16.02 27.83 2.44
N ALA A 444 -16.52 26.68 1.95
CA ALA A 444 -17.65 26.63 1.04
C ALA A 444 -18.99 26.96 1.73
N LEU A 445 -19.06 26.94 3.07
CA LEU A 445 -20.24 27.26 3.86
C LEU A 445 -20.41 28.76 4.16
N CYS A 446 -19.77 29.63 3.40
CA CYS A 446 -19.87 31.08 3.58
C CYS A 446 -21.33 31.60 3.52
N GLY A 447 -22.23 30.93 2.79
CA GLY A 447 -23.67 31.23 2.80
C GLY A 447 -24.35 30.95 4.15
N THR A 448 -23.85 29.93 4.90
CA THR A 448 -24.34 29.62 6.26
C THR A 448 -23.89 30.69 7.24
N VAL A 449 -22.66 31.20 7.15
CA VAL A 449 -22.18 32.34 7.97
C VAL A 449 -23.06 33.56 7.77
N SER A 450 -23.44 33.85 6.52
CA SER A 450 -24.36 34.97 6.23
C SER A 450 -25.73 34.79 6.89
N LYS A 451 -26.24 33.56 7.02
CA LYS A 451 -27.49 33.26 7.72
C LYS A 451 -27.35 33.46 9.24
N LEU A 452 -26.30 32.88 9.83
CA LEU A 452 -26.02 33.01 11.26
C LEU A 452 -25.87 34.48 11.70
N LEU A 453 -25.19 35.30 10.90
CA LEU A 453 -25.03 36.72 11.17
C LEU A 453 -26.34 37.54 11.03
N ARG A 454 -27.28 37.12 10.19
CA ARG A 454 -28.62 37.75 10.09
C ARG A 454 -29.47 37.48 11.31
N GLU A 455 -29.38 36.33 11.92
CA GLU A 455 -30.10 35.95 13.15
C GLU A 455 -29.79 36.89 14.33
N LEU A 456 -28.58 37.48 14.37
CA LEU A 456 -28.24 38.54 15.35
C LEU A 456 -28.83 39.90 15.03
N GLN A 457 -29.14 40.18 13.78
CA GLN A 457 -29.66 41.50 13.35
C GLN A 457 -31.18 41.61 13.41
N GLU A 458 -31.88 40.46 13.45
CA GLU A 458 -33.36 40.39 13.55
C GLU A 458 -33.71 39.89 14.96
N PRO A 459 -33.96 40.77 15.96
CA PRO A 459 -34.44 40.34 17.26
C PRO A 459 -35.85 39.75 17.13
N ASN A 460 -35.99 38.45 17.39
CA ASN A 460 -37.20 37.66 17.67
C ASN A 460 -38.54 38.37 17.31
N ASP A 461 -38.96 38.28 16.08
CA ASP A 461 -40.35 38.53 15.70
C ASP A 461 -41.14 37.23 15.95
N PRO A 462 -42.13 37.18 16.88
CA PRO A 462 -42.80 35.94 17.30
C PRO A 462 -43.70 35.29 16.25
N ILE A 463 -43.64 35.73 14.98
CA ILE A 463 -44.53 35.27 13.89
C ILE A 463 -43.93 34.09 13.08
N ASN A 464 -42.67 33.76 13.25
CA ASN A 464 -42.01 32.65 12.51
C ASN A 464 -41.56 31.48 13.38
N ALA A 465 -42.34 31.08 14.39
CA ALA A 465 -42.13 29.82 15.06
C ALA A 465 -42.55 28.68 14.10
N PRO A 466 -41.70 27.65 13.83
CA PRO A 466 -42.12 26.52 13.02
C PRO A 466 -43.22 25.75 13.76
N HIS A 467 -44.37 25.53 13.10
CA HIS A 467 -45.47 24.65 13.50
C HIS A 467 -44.96 23.18 13.54
N GLU A 468 -44.33 22.78 14.60
CA GLU A 468 -44.05 21.38 14.95
C GLU A 468 -44.63 21.04 16.33
N ALA A 469 -45.94 21.04 16.45
CA ALA A 469 -46.63 20.42 17.59
C ALA A 469 -48.07 20.11 17.27
N GLU A 470 -48.36 19.24 16.33
CA GLU A 470 -49.65 18.55 16.22
C GLU A 470 -49.58 17.34 15.31
N LYS A 471 -48.89 16.29 15.74
CA LYS A 471 -49.08 14.92 15.23
C LYS A 471 -48.57 13.87 16.22
N ARG A 472 -49.07 13.93 17.47
CA ARG A 472 -48.97 12.78 18.41
C ARG A 472 -50.16 12.75 19.34
N SER A 473 -51.35 12.52 18.82
CA SER A 473 -52.48 12.13 19.63
C SER A 473 -53.61 11.49 18.78
N HIS A 474 -53.31 10.45 18.02
CA HIS A 474 -54.29 9.52 17.47
C HIS A 474 -53.61 8.20 17.04
N LEU A 475 -53.17 7.44 18.03
CA LEU A 475 -52.90 6.01 17.87
C LEU A 475 -52.72 5.38 19.26
N SER A 476 -53.82 5.51 20.06
CA SER A 476 -54.09 4.66 21.21
C SER A 476 -55.60 4.58 21.39
N GLU A 477 -56.24 3.81 20.49
CA GLU A 477 -57.60 3.22 20.64
C GLU A 477 -57.98 2.61 19.29
N MET A 478 -57.50 1.37 19.06
CA MET A 478 -58.16 0.25 18.40
C MET A 478 -57.24 -0.96 18.39
#